data_3a4f948ffa714326c66d45fb3b250a5a
#
_entry.id   3a4f948ffa714326c66d45fb3b250a5a
#
_cell.length_a   1.000
_cell.length_b   1.000
_cell.length_c   1.000
_cell.angle_alpha   90.00
_cell.angle_beta   90.00
_cell.angle_gamma   90.00
#
_symmetry.space_group_name_H-M   'P 1'
#
loop_
_entity.id
_entity.type
_entity.pdbx_description
1 polymer ?
#
loop_
_entity_poly.entity_id
_entity_poly.type
_entity_poly.pdbx_seq_one_letter_code
_entity_poly.pdbx_strand_id
1 'polypeptide(L)'
;MNALAATLAAYLQGFKTEDIGLALQTFIPSAAQTPGRMNIFDFKKFKVMIDFAHNPSGYLGVEDYLKSVDANKKIGIIAGVGDRRDEDIRECARIAGRMFDHIIIRQEKHLRGRSEDEIIGLILEGIALSCRTITHEIITKETEAIKHAINSAEEGTYIVALSDVVTNAIEIVQEYLDKENEQE
;
A
#
# COMPACT_ATOMS: atom_id res chain seq x y z
N MET A 1 -5.85 -4.13 -16.62
CA MET A 1 -7.14 -4.79 -16.91
C MET A 1 -8.33 -3.85 -16.76
N ASN A 2 -8.44 -3.05 -15.70
CA ASN A 2 -9.62 -2.16 -15.50
C ASN A 2 -9.82 -1.14 -16.62
N ALA A 3 -8.75 -0.52 -17.15
CA ALA A 3 -8.84 0.40 -18.28
C ALA A 3 -9.41 -0.27 -19.53
N LEU A 4 -8.99 -1.51 -19.84
CA LEU A 4 -9.54 -2.24 -20.98
C LEU A 4 -11.03 -2.57 -20.81
N ALA A 5 -11.45 -2.97 -19.60
CA ALA A 5 -12.86 -3.23 -19.32
C ALA A 5 -13.71 -1.94 -19.42
N ALA A 6 -13.20 -0.82 -18.89
CA ALA A 6 -13.86 0.48 -19.02
C ALA A 6 -13.95 0.94 -20.48
N THR A 7 -12.87 0.79 -21.25
CA THR A 7 -12.83 1.07 -22.69
C THR A 7 -13.88 0.26 -23.44
N LEU A 8 -13.94 -1.06 -23.20
CA LEU A 8 -14.92 -1.92 -23.84
C LEU A 8 -16.34 -1.54 -23.47
N ALA A 9 -16.60 -1.26 -22.18
CA ALA A 9 -17.92 -0.83 -21.72
C ALA A 9 -18.35 0.48 -22.39
N ALA A 10 -17.47 1.48 -22.46
CA ALA A 10 -17.75 2.74 -23.12
C ALA A 10 -17.99 2.55 -24.63
N TYR A 11 -17.18 1.74 -25.29
CA TYR A 11 -17.37 1.42 -26.72
C TYR A 11 -18.72 0.75 -27.00
N LEU A 12 -19.11 -0.22 -26.16
CA LEU A 12 -20.41 -0.91 -26.29
C LEU A 12 -21.62 0.03 -26.02
N GLN A 13 -21.41 1.11 -25.25
CA GLN A 13 -22.42 2.17 -25.05
C GLN A 13 -22.45 3.20 -26.16
N GLY A 14 -21.62 3.04 -27.20
CA GLY A 14 -21.62 3.89 -28.38
C GLY A 14 -20.77 5.15 -28.33
N PHE A 15 -19.86 5.26 -27.30
CA PHE A 15 -18.88 6.33 -27.30
C PHE A 15 -17.87 6.14 -28.43
N LYS A 16 -17.42 7.24 -29.01
CA LYS A 16 -16.43 7.22 -30.10
C LYS A 16 -15.06 6.84 -29.54
N THR A 17 -14.28 6.13 -30.32
CA THR A 17 -12.91 5.69 -29.94
C THR A 17 -11.98 6.87 -29.65
N GLU A 18 -12.15 8.00 -30.35
CA GLU A 18 -11.40 9.23 -30.15
C GLU A 18 -11.68 9.82 -28.76
N ASP A 19 -12.95 9.87 -28.33
CA ASP A 19 -13.35 10.39 -27.02
C ASP A 19 -12.87 9.49 -25.89
N ILE A 20 -12.94 8.17 -26.09
CA ILE A 20 -12.39 7.19 -25.13
C ILE A 20 -10.86 7.35 -25.01
N GLY A 21 -10.18 7.50 -26.15
CA GLY A 21 -8.73 7.72 -26.18
C GLY A 21 -8.32 8.99 -25.44
N LEU A 22 -9.04 10.10 -25.66
CA LEU A 22 -8.81 11.36 -24.96
C LEU A 22 -9.04 11.23 -23.44
N ALA A 23 -10.12 10.58 -23.03
CA ALA A 23 -10.43 10.35 -21.63
C ALA A 23 -9.33 9.51 -20.94
N LEU A 24 -8.77 8.49 -21.60
CA LEU A 24 -7.67 7.69 -21.08
C LEU A 24 -6.36 8.48 -20.98
N GLN A 25 -6.07 9.35 -21.94
CA GLN A 25 -4.86 10.19 -21.95
C GLN A 25 -4.89 11.30 -20.90
N THR A 26 -6.08 11.83 -20.61
CA THR A 26 -6.27 12.92 -19.62
C THR A 26 -6.52 12.41 -18.21
N PHE A 27 -6.71 11.11 -18.04
CA PHE A 27 -6.90 10.50 -16.71
C PHE A 27 -5.57 10.43 -15.95
N ILE A 28 -5.45 11.23 -14.90
CA ILE A 28 -4.29 11.26 -14.00
C ILE A 28 -4.71 10.62 -12.67
N PRO A 29 -4.20 9.42 -12.32
CA PRO A 29 -4.44 8.83 -11.01
C PRO A 29 -3.96 9.77 -9.90
N SER A 30 -4.82 10.07 -8.95
CA SER A 30 -4.49 10.92 -7.80
C SER A 30 -5.23 10.46 -6.55
N ALA A 31 -4.78 10.91 -5.39
CA ALA A 31 -5.47 10.64 -4.12
C ALA A 31 -6.93 11.11 -4.11
N ALA A 32 -7.24 12.20 -4.84
CA ALA A 32 -8.61 12.72 -4.96
C ALA A 32 -9.48 11.91 -5.93
N GLN A 33 -8.94 11.42 -7.05
CA GLN A 33 -9.72 10.71 -8.08
C GLN A 33 -9.76 9.20 -7.88
N THR A 34 -8.66 8.62 -7.40
CA THR A 34 -8.51 7.18 -7.20
C THR A 34 -7.83 6.89 -5.86
N PRO A 35 -8.50 7.18 -4.73
CA PRO A 35 -7.92 6.94 -3.43
C PRO A 35 -7.57 5.45 -3.24
N GLY A 36 -6.38 5.17 -2.70
CA GLY A 36 -5.86 3.82 -2.48
C GLY A 36 -5.50 3.05 -3.74
N ARG A 37 -5.09 3.75 -4.78
CA ARG A 37 -4.56 3.14 -6.00
C ARG A 37 -3.20 3.73 -6.32
N MET A 38 -2.17 3.22 -5.63
CA MET A 38 -0.78 3.66 -5.74
C MET A 38 -0.66 5.20 -5.65
N ASN A 39 -1.29 5.80 -4.63
CA ASN A 39 -1.18 7.24 -4.42
C ASN A 39 0.19 7.56 -3.82
N ILE A 40 1.01 8.26 -4.58
CA ILE A 40 2.39 8.59 -4.22
C ILE A 40 2.46 10.03 -3.73
N PHE A 41 3.13 10.23 -2.59
CA PHE A 41 3.42 11.50 -1.96
C PHE A 41 4.94 11.66 -1.91
N ASP A 42 5.42 12.74 -2.53
CA ASP A 42 6.85 13.04 -2.66
C ASP A 42 7.28 14.01 -1.55
N PHE A 43 7.98 13.50 -0.53
CA PHE A 43 8.67 14.29 0.47
C PHE A 43 10.08 14.63 -0.02
N LYS A 44 10.74 15.62 0.59
CA LYS A 44 12.09 16.07 0.17
C LYS A 44 13.14 14.96 0.21
N LYS A 45 13.04 14.05 1.20
CA LYS A 45 14.04 13.00 1.45
C LYS A 45 13.55 11.59 1.15
N PHE A 46 12.25 11.36 1.09
CA PHE A 46 11.66 10.04 0.96
C PHE A 46 10.32 10.11 0.21
N LYS A 47 9.72 8.96 -0.07
CA LYS A 47 8.39 8.88 -0.69
C LYS A 47 7.47 7.99 0.13
N VAL A 48 6.18 8.31 0.11
CA VAL A 48 5.13 7.49 0.70
C VAL A 48 4.14 7.09 -0.37
N MET A 49 3.86 5.80 -0.49
CA MET A 49 2.80 5.27 -1.34
C MET A 49 1.69 4.67 -0.48
N ILE A 50 0.44 5.01 -0.80
CA ILE A 50 -0.75 4.42 -0.20
C ILE A 50 -1.46 3.58 -1.25
N ASP A 51 -1.72 2.31 -0.94
CA ASP A 51 -2.48 1.38 -1.78
C ASP A 51 -3.46 0.54 -0.95
N PHE A 52 -4.53 0.09 -1.58
CA PHE A 52 -5.58 -0.73 -0.95
C PHE A 52 -5.31 -2.23 -1.10
N ALA A 53 -4.15 -2.66 -1.55
CA ALA A 53 -3.84 -4.08 -1.72
C ALA A 53 -4.05 -4.84 -0.39
N HIS A 54 -4.89 -5.89 -0.44
CA HIS A 54 -5.28 -6.69 0.73
C HIS A 54 -5.44 -8.19 0.39
N ASN A 55 -4.93 -8.62 -0.75
CA ASN A 55 -4.95 -10.01 -1.20
C ASN A 55 -3.67 -10.31 -2.01
N PRO A 56 -3.32 -11.59 -2.23
CA PRO A 56 -2.08 -11.96 -2.91
C PRO A 56 -1.90 -11.31 -4.28
N SER A 57 -2.95 -11.20 -5.09
CA SER A 57 -2.85 -10.55 -6.41
C SER A 57 -2.54 -9.05 -6.32
N GLY A 58 -3.12 -8.35 -5.33
CA GLY A 58 -2.80 -6.95 -5.05
C GLY A 58 -1.35 -6.78 -4.62
N TYR A 59 -0.89 -7.62 -3.68
CA TYR A 59 0.51 -7.62 -3.22
C TYR A 59 1.50 -7.89 -4.35
N LEU A 60 1.20 -8.84 -5.26
CA LEU A 60 2.02 -9.10 -6.45
C LEU A 60 2.09 -7.89 -7.38
N GLY A 61 0.98 -7.15 -7.54
CA GLY A 61 0.97 -5.92 -8.32
C GLY A 61 1.87 -4.83 -7.71
N VAL A 62 1.85 -4.68 -6.39
CA VAL A 62 2.74 -3.77 -5.65
C VAL A 62 4.20 -4.24 -5.76
N GLU A 63 4.45 -5.54 -5.59
CA GLU A 63 5.80 -6.13 -5.76
C GLU A 63 6.38 -5.81 -7.13
N ASP A 64 5.57 -5.98 -8.18
CA ASP A 64 6.01 -5.74 -9.56
C ASP A 64 6.35 -4.26 -9.80
N TYR A 65 5.54 -3.36 -9.28
CA TYR A 65 5.83 -1.93 -9.30
C TYR A 65 7.13 -1.59 -8.54
N LEU A 66 7.31 -2.13 -7.34
CA LEU A 66 8.48 -1.85 -6.50
C LEU A 66 9.82 -2.37 -7.06
N LYS A 67 9.80 -3.29 -8.03
CA LYS A 67 11.00 -3.70 -8.77
C LYS A 67 11.62 -2.56 -9.59
N SER A 68 10.80 -1.62 -10.04
CA SER A 68 11.23 -0.44 -10.79
C SER A 68 11.56 0.77 -9.92
N VAL A 69 11.26 0.69 -8.62
CA VAL A 69 11.51 1.78 -7.67
C VAL A 69 12.95 1.70 -7.15
N ASP A 70 13.74 2.73 -7.47
CA ASP A 70 15.06 2.94 -6.88
C ASP A 70 14.90 3.59 -5.51
N ALA A 71 15.32 2.88 -4.45
CA ALA A 71 15.22 3.32 -3.07
C ALA A 71 16.30 2.65 -2.22
N ASN A 72 16.87 3.41 -1.28
CA ASN A 72 17.88 2.90 -0.34
C ASN A 72 17.27 1.89 0.65
N LYS A 73 16.01 2.09 1.02
CA LYS A 73 15.26 1.25 1.96
C LYS A 73 13.78 1.26 1.61
N LYS A 74 13.15 0.09 1.60
CA LYS A 74 11.71 -0.08 1.39
C LYS A 74 11.05 -0.52 2.69
N ILE A 75 10.11 0.29 3.20
CA ILE A 75 9.36 0.02 4.43
C ILE A 75 7.92 -0.30 4.07
N GLY A 76 7.41 -1.44 4.52
CA GLY A 76 6.01 -1.83 4.33
C GLY A 76 5.20 -1.72 5.61
N ILE A 77 4.05 -1.06 5.57
CA ILE A 77 3.05 -1.09 6.65
C ILE A 77 1.93 -2.01 6.18
N ILE A 78 1.78 -3.16 6.84
CA ILE A 78 0.88 -4.23 6.41
C ILE A 78 -0.07 -4.69 7.52
N ALA A 79 -1.19 -5.31 7.12
CA ALA A 79 -2.12 -5.97 8.03
C ALA A 79 -2.70 -7.23 7.41
N GLY A 80 -3.27 -8.09 8.23
CA GLY A 80 -4.14 -9.18 7.78
C GLY A 80 -5.62 -8.79 7.83
N VAL A 81 -6.43 -9.41 6.99
CA VAL A 81 -7.89 -9.26 7.00
C VAL A 81 -8.51 -10.56 7.52
N GLY A 82 -9.19 -10.48 8.66
CA GLY A 82 -9.58 -11.65 9.44
C GLY A 82 -10.59 -12.62 8.77
N ASP A 83 -11.32 -12.19 7.73
CA ASP A 83 -12.21 -13.04 6.95
C ASP A 83 -11.49 -13.75 5.77
N ARG A 84 -10.19 -13.55 5.63
CA ARG A 84 -9.37 -14.27 4.66
C ARG A 84 -8.93 -15.62 5.21
N ARG A 85 -8.64 -16.55 4.31
CA ARG A 85 -8.05 -17.84 4.68
C ARG A 85 -6.65 -17.63 5.25
N ASP A 86 -6.22 -18.48 6.13
CA ASP A 86 -4.88 -18.44 6.73
C ASP A 86 -3.78 -18.43 5.66
N GLU A 87 -3.97 -19.25 4.61
CA GLU A 87 -3.02 -19.33 3.50
C GLU A 87 -2.88 -18.00 2.76
N ASP A 88 -3.99 -17.26 2.57
CA ASP A 88 -3.97 -15.97 1.89
C ASP A 88 -3.26 -14.90 2.74
N ILE A 89 -3.46 -14.92 4.09
CA ILE A 89 -2.75 -14.01 5.00
C ILE A 89 -1.25 -14.30 4.99
N ARG A 90 -0.86 -15.59 5.12
CA ARG A 90 0.55 -16.01 5.03
C ARG A 90 1.16 -15.65 3.69
N GLU A 91 0.44 -15.85 2.59
CA GLU A 91 0.94 -15.54 1.26
C GLU A 91 1.14 -14.04 1.04
N CYS A 92 0.21 -13.18 1.47
CA CYS A 92 0.40 -11.72 1.46
C CYS A 92 1.67 -11.32 2.24
N ALA A 93 1.85 -11.88 3.44
CA ALA A 93 3.00 -11.59 4.28
C ALA A 93 4.31 -12.14 3.69
N ARG A 94 4.28 -13.32 3.04
CA ARG A 94 5.43 -13.87 2.31
C ARG A 94 5.86 -12.97 1.14
N ILE A 95 4.89 -12.43 0.39
CA ILE A 95 5.16 -11.48 -0.67
C ILE A 95 5.74 -10.19 -0.08
N ALA A 96 5.16 -9.66 1.02
CA ALA A 96 5.69 -8.49 1.73
C ALA A 96 7.15 -8.70 2.15
N GLY A 97 7.49 -9.87 2.69
CA GLY A 97 8.86 -10.23 3.08
C GLY A 97 9.85 -10.23 1.91
N ARG A 98 9.39 -10.36 0.66
CA ARG A 98 10.26 -10.23 -0.52
C ARG A 98 10.43 -8.77 -0.97
N MET A 99 9.40 -7.94 -0.76
CA MET A 99 9.36 -6.55 -1.24
C MET A 99 10.09 -5.57 -0.34
N PHE A 100 10.01 -5.78 0.99
CA PHE A 100 10.42 -4.79 1.98
C PHE A 100 11.68 -5.20 2.72
N ASP A 101 12.43 -4.22 3.17
CA ASP A 101 13.60 -4.38 4.02
C ASP A 101 13.21 -4.27 5.50
N HIS A 102 12.12 -3.55 5.78
CA HIS A 102 11.51 -3.43 7.09
C HIS A 102 9.98 -3.49 6.98
N ILE A 103 9.33 -4.18 7.92
CA ILE A 103 7.87 -4.31 7.95
C ILE A 103 7.33 -3.82 9.28
N ILE A 104 6.36 -2.91 9.22
CA ILE A 104 5.54 -2.51 10.36
C ILE A 104 4.22 -3.25 10.26
N ILE A 105 3.95 -4.13 11.22
CA ILE A 105 2.71 -4.88 11.29
C ILE A 105 1.71 -4.07 12.10
N ARG A 106 0.59 -3.71 11.47
CA ARG A 106 -0.53 -3.06 12.14
C ARG A 106 -1.73 -4.01 12.16
N GLN A 107 -2.50 -4.03 13.25
CA GLN A 107 -3.66 -4.93 13.35
C GLN A 107 -4.67 -4.45 14.41
N GLU A 108 -5.38 -3.35 14.16
CA GLU A 108 -6.41 -2.85 15.07
C GLU A 108 -7.85 -3.10 14.60
N LYS A 109 -8.04 -3.39 13.30
CA LYS A 109 -9.35 -3.46 12.63
C LYS A 109 -9.49 -4.72 11.78
N HIS A 110 -10.72 -4.96 11.33
CA HIS A 110 -11.04 -6.05 10.41
C HIS A 110 -10.71 -7.46 10.91
N LEU A 111 -10.75 -7.65 12.25
CA LEU A 111 -10.45 -8.94 12.90
C LEU A 111 -11.47 -10.05 12.54
N ARG A 112 -12.73 -9.67 12.25
CA ARG A 112 -13.80 -10.59 11.81
C ARG A 112 -13.98 -11.83 12.70
N GLY A 113 -13.82 -11.63 14.02
CA GLY A 113 -13.96 -12.68 15.03
C GLY A 113 -12.67 -13.41 15.41
N ARG A 114 -11.55 -13.07 14.79
CA ARG A 114 -10.21 -13.53 15.22
C ARG A 114 -9.59 -12.58 16.25
N SER A 115 -8.57 -13.02 16.95
CA SER A 115 -7.76 -12.13 17.80
C SER A 115 -6.67 -11.44 16.98
N GLU A 116 -6.17 -10.31 17.50
CA GLU A 116 -5.00 -9.63 16.92
C GLU A 116 -3.78 -10.55 16.87
N ASP A 117 -3.52 -11.27 17.98
CA ASP A 117 -2.37 -12.18 18.10
C ASP A 117 -2.43 -13.31 17.07
N GLU A 118 -3.61 -13.86 16.78
CA GLU A 118 -3.79 -14.87 15.75
C GLU A 118 -3.39 -14.36 14.38
N ILE A 119 -3.88 -13.19 13.99
CA ILE A 119 -3.59 -12.61 12.66
C ILE A 119 -2.10 -12.20 12.58
N ILE A 120 -1.56 -11.59 13.62
CA ILE A 120 -0.14 -11.23 13.69
C ILE A 120 0.72 -12.48 13.58
N GLY A 121 0.35 -13.58 14.26
CA GLY A 121 1.03 -14.88 14.14
C GLY A 121 1.11 -15.37 12.70
N LEU A 122 -0.01 -15.34 11.97
CA LEU A 122 -0.05 -15.74 10.55
C LEU A 122 0.83 -14.83 9.66
N ILE A 123 0.86 -13.52 9.95
CA ILE A 123 1.74 -12.58 9.24
C ILE A 123 3.20 -12.93 9.50
N LEU A 124 3.59 -13.17 10.74
CA LEU A 124 4.97 -13.52 11.11
C LEU A 124 5.40 -14.85 10.46
N GLU A 125 4.53 -15.85 10.45
CA GLU A 125 4.76 -17.10 9.74
C GLU A 125 5.00 -16.86 8.24
N GLY A 126 4.17 -16.02 7.61
CA GLY A 126 4.32 -15.67 6.20
C GLY A 126 5.63 -14.93 5.90
N ILE A 127 6.00 -13.97 6.75
CA ILE A 127 7.29 -13.26 6.66
C ILE A 127 8.47 -14.25 6.72
N ALA A 128 8.43 -15.20 7.65
CA ALA A 128 9.47 -16.22 7.79
C ALA A 128 9.62 -17.09 6.51
N LEU A 129 8.53 -17.32 5.79
CA LEU A 129 8.52 -18.06 4.52
C LEU A 129 9.11 -17.28 3.33
N SER A 130 9.43 -16.00 3.49
CA SER A 130 10.04 -15.19 2.42
C SER A 130 11.49 -15.55 2.11
N CYS A 131 12.14 -16.33 2.98
CA CYS A 131 13.56 -16.72 2.89
C CYS A 131 14.54 -15.51 2.85
N ARG A 132 14.11 -14.34 3.36
CA ARG A 132 14.94 -13.16 3.51
C ARG A 132 15.06 -12.80 5.00
N THR A 133 16.21 -12.26 5.39
CA THR A 133 16.35 -11.63 6.71
C THR A 133 15.86 -10.20 6.61
N ILE A 134 14.69 -9.94 7.19
CA ILE A 134 14.08 -8.62 7.26
C ILE A 134 13.81 -8.25 8.71
N THR A 135 13.82 -6.96 8.99
CA THR A 135 13.42 -6.48 10.32
C THR A 135 11.91 -6.20 10.35
N HIS A 136 11.29 -6.39 11.50
CA HIS A 136 9.89 -6.03 11.67
C HIS A 136 9.62 -5.48 13.06
N GLU A 137 8.53 -4.73 13.18
CA GLU A 137 7.97 -4.25 14.44
C GLU A 137 6.43 -4.30 14.39
N ILE A 138 5.81 -4.27 15.55
CA ILE A 138 4.35 -4.31 15.68
C ILE A 138 3.90 -2.99 16.28
N ILE A 139 3.15 -2.21 15.49
CA ILE A 139 2.48 -1.00 15.89
C ILE A 139 1.01 -1.14 15.49
N THR A 140 0.17 -1.61 16.40
CA THR A 140 -1.18 -2.08 16.08
C THR A 140 -2.06 -1.03 15.44
N LYS A 141 -1.94 0.25 15.86
CA LYS A 141 -2.73 1.35 15.31
C LYS A 141 -2.13 1.87 14.00
N GLU A 142 -2.94 1.86 12.95
CA GLU A 142 -2.53 2.32 11.61
C GLU A 142 -1.99 3.75 11.61
N THR A 143 -2.68 4.66 12.31
CA THR A 143 -2.27 6.07 12.38
C THR A 143 -0.89 6.24 13.03
N GLU A 144 -0.61 5.46 14.07
CA GLU A 144 0.68 5.47 14.76
C GLU A 144 1.77 4.82 13.90
N ALA A 145 1.46 3.72 13.21
CA ALA A 145 2.38 3.05 12.29
C ALA A 145 2.81 3.97 11.13
N ILE A 146 1.87 4.69 10.51
CA ILE A 146 2.18 5.64 9.44
C ILE A 146 3.04 6.81 9.96
N LYS A 147 2.65 7.42 11.08
CA LYS A 147 3.42 8.51 11.71
C LYS A 147 4.83 8.06 12.10
N HIS A 148 4.96 6.85 12.66
CA HIS A 148 6.25 6.29 13.03
C HIS A 148 7.14 6.09 11.79
N ALA A 149 6.61 5.49 10.72
CA ALA A 149 7.35 5.29 9.48
C ALA A 149 7.84 6.61 8.86
N ILE A 150 6.98 7.64 8.83
CA ILE A 150 7.33 8.98 8.31
C ILE A 150 8.43 9.61 9.16
N ASN A 151 8.28 9.61 10.50
CA ASN A 151 9.23 10.24 11.41
C ASN A 151 10.60 9.54 11.46
N SER A 152 10.66 8.24 11.14
CA SER A 152 11.89 7.44 11.11
C SER A 152 12.49 7.31 9.71
N ALA A 153 11.87 7.91 8.70
CA ALA A 153 12.33 7.80 7.32
C ALA A 153 13.66 8.54 7.10
N GLU A 154 14.61 7.83 6.55
CA GLU A 154 15.90 8.36 6.12
C GLU A 154 15.87 8.76 4.65
N GLU A 155 16.91 9.43 4.17
CA GLU A 155 17.02 9.83 2.76
C GLU A 155 17.03 8.60 1.84
N GLY A 156 16.21 8.67 0.79
CA GLY A 156 16.03 7.59 -0.17
C GLY A 156 15.12 6.46 0.30
N THR A 157 14.40 6.63 1.43
CA THR A 157 13.40 5.66 1.88
C THR A 157 12.15 5.69 0.99
N TYR A 158 11.57 4.51 0.73
CA TYR A 158 10.27 4.36 0.10
C TYR A 158 9.31 3.62 1.06
N ILE A 159 8.33 4.33 1.57
CA ILE A 159 7.32 3.80 2.49
C ILE A 159 6.09 3.37 1.68
N VAL A 160 5.57 2.18 1.94
CA VAL A 160 4.33 1.67 1.35
C VAL A 160 3.34 1.33 2.46
N ALA A 161 2.25 2.09 2.54
CA ALA A 161 1.15 1.79 3.44
C ALA A 161 0.06 1.03 2.68
N LEU A 162 -0.09 -0.26 2.97
CA LEU A 162 -1.18 -1.09 2.46
C LEU A 162 -2.38 -0.93 3.41
N SER A 163 -3.21 0.07 3.11
CA SER A 163 -4.29 0.54 3.98
C SER A 163 -5.65 0.14 3.48
N ASP A 164 -6.50 -0.31 4.38
CA ASP A 164 -7.92 -0.57 4.14
C ASP A 164 -8.82 0.62 4.56
N VAL A 165 -8.29 1.56 5.33
CA VAL A 165 -8.95 2.86 5.64
C VAL A 165 -8.21 4.00 4.92
N VAL A 166 -8.21 3.89 3.60
CA VAL A 166 -7.39 4.72 2.69
C VAL A 166 -7.52 6.22 2.93
N THR A 167 -8.74 6.74 3.15
CA THR A 167 -8.96 8.18 3.34
C THR A 167 -8.17 8.71 4.53
N ASN A 168 -8.23 8.01 5.66
CA ASN A 168 -7.52 8.40 6.87
C ASN A 168 -5.99 8.34 6.68
N ALA A 169 -5.49 7.32 5.98
CA ALA A 169 -4.07 7.22 5.66
C ALA A 169 -3.60 8.38 4.77
N ILE A 170 -4.40 8.74 3.75
CA ILE A 170 -4.12 9.88 2.86
C ILE A 170 -4.09 11.18 3.66
N GLU A 171 -5.08 11.44 4.53
CA GLU A 171 -5.16 12.64 5.35
C GLU A 171 -3.90 12.81 6.22
N ILE A 172 -3.46 11.74 6.89
CA ILE A 172 -2.25 11.78 7.72
C ILE A 172 -1.01 12.11 6.89
N VAL A 173 -0.82 11.43 5.75
CA VAL A 173 0.35 11.66 4.90
C VAL A 173 0.33 13.08 4.32
N GLN A 174 -0.84 13.57 3.92
CA GLN A 174 -1.00 14.92 3.40
C GLN A 174 -0.69 15.98 4.47
N GLU A 175 -1.15 15.80 5.72
CA GLU A 175 -0.81 16.70 6.83
C GLU A 175 0.71 16.81 7.07
N TYR A 176 1.45 15.72 6.94
CA TYR A 176 2.90 15.73 7.08
C TYR A 176 3.58 16.40 5.90
N LEU A 177 3.10 16.18 4.68
CA LEU A 177 3.63 16.82 3.48
C LEU A 177 3.38 18.34 3.50
N ASP A 178 2.19 18.76 3.92
CA ASP A 178 1.84 20.18 4.04
C ASP A 178 2.74 20.88 5.07
N LYS A 179 2.99 20.25 6.22
CA LYS A 179 3.92 20.77 7.25
C LYS A 179 5.36 20.87 6.75
N GLU A 180 5.81 19.91 5.92
CA GLU A 180 7.15 19.98 5.31
C GLU A 180 7.27 21.19 4.36
N ASN A 181 6.20 21.45 3.60
CA ASN A 181 6.15 22.57 2.65
C ASN A 181 6.02 23.94 3.33
N GLU A 182 5.35 24.03 4.50
CA GLU A 182 5.23 25.28 5.28
C GLU A 182 6.53 25.71 5.97
N GLN A 183 7.51 24.85 6.08
CA GLN A 183 8.82 25.12 6.67
C GLN A 183 9.83 25.70 5.67
N GLU A 184 9.38 26.04 4.47
CA GLU A 184 10.11 26.79 3.44
C GLU A 184 9.91 28.30 3.57
#